data_c725dbe86683c5700daa14a5528b63dd
#
_entry.id   c725dbe86683c5700daa14a5528b63dd
#
_cell.length_a   1.000
_cell.length_b   1.000
_cell.length_c   1.000
_cell.angle_alpha   90.00
_cell.angle_beta   90.00
_cell.angle_gamma   90.00
#
_symmetry.space_group_name_H-M   'P 1'
#
loop_
_entity.id
_entity.type
_entity.pdbx_description
1 polymer ?
#
loop_
_entity_poly.entity_id
_entity_poly.type
_entity_poly.pdbx_seq_one_letter_code
_entity_poly.pdbx_strand_id
1 'polypeptide(L)'
;DELVAWAVREGLWGIENLSLIPGTVGAAPVQNIGAYGCEVKETIRSVEMCSTDTCNMVILNGEHCGFGYRESVFKHALRGRAVITAVTFSLSRTPRPRVDYGDLARETERLGGPTLRNIREAVCAIRRSKLPDPAAMGNAGSFFRNPTVDRSVAEELRARYPDMPVYPAEEEGKIKLAA
;
A
#
# COMPACT_ATOMS: atom_id res chain seq x y z
N ASP A 1 -1.34 7.94 -8.66
CA ASP A 1 -1.62 6.87 -9.65
C ASP A 1 -0.80 7.02 -10.95
N GLU A 2 -0.43 8.21 -11.36
CA GLU A 2 0.31 8.47 -12.60
C GLU A 2 1.63 7.69 -12.71
N LEU A 3 2.40 7.62 -11.59
CA LEU A 3 3.63 6.82 -11.53
C LEU A 3 3.35 5.34 -11.78
N VAL A 4 2.28 4.79 -11.19
CA VAL A 4 1.90 3.38 -11.39
C VAL A 4 1.51 3.14 -12.85
N ALA A 5 0.70 4.04 -13.43
CA ALA A 5 0.31 3.94 -14.84
C ALA A 5 1.52 4.01 -15.78
N TRP A 6 2.48 4.88 -15.48
CA TRP A 6 3.73 4.98 -16.22
C TRP A 6 4.55 3.69 -16.09
N ALA A 7 4.77 3.18 -14.88
CA ALA A 7 5.52 1.94 -14.65
C ALA A 7 4.93 0.75 -15.42
N VAL A 8 3.59 0.62 -15.43
CA VAL A 8 2.90 -0.42 -16.19
C VAL A 8 3.14 -0.28 -17.70
N ARG A 9 3.11 0.94 -18.25
CA ARG A 9 3.41 1.19 -19.67
C ARG A 9 4.86 0.82 -20.03
N GLU A 10 5.80 1.07 -19.10
CA GLU A 10 7.22 0.74 -19.27
C GLU A 10 7.55 -0.75 -18.99
N GLY A 11 6.55 -1.57 -18.64
CA GLY A 11 6.74 -2.98 -18.33
C GLY A 11 7.46 -3.21 -17.00
N LEU A 12 7.29 -2.30 -16.02
CA LEU A 12 7.95 -2.34 -14.72
C LEU A 12 7.00 -2.83 -13.63
N TRP A 13 7.37 -3.95 -13.01
CA TRP A 13 6.62 -4.65 -11.95
C TRP A 13 6.99 -4.15 -10.57
N GLY A 14 6.03 -4.23 -9.63
CA GLY A 14 6.23 -4.05 -8.20
C GLY A 14 5.30 -3.05 -7.54
N ILE A 15 4.62 -2.18 -8.31
CA ILE A 15 3.68 -1.19 -7.78
C ILE A 15 2.30 -1.23 -8.45
N GLU A 16 2.03 -2.17 -9.34
CA GLU A 16 0.76 -2.30 -10.08
C GLU A 16 -0.45 -2.47 -9.15
N ASN A 17 -0.28 -3.17 -8.03
CA ASN A 17 -1.33 -3.36 -7.02
C ASN A 17 -1.68 -2.05 -6.27
N LEU A 18 -0.82 -1.04 -6.34
CA LEU A 18 -1.03 0.28 -5.71
C LEU A 18 -1.81 1.26 -6.62
N SER A 19 -2.45 0.74 -7.66
CA SER A 19 -3.24 1.53 -8.62
C SER A 19 -4.39 2.27 -7.96
N LEU A 20 -4.69 3.49 -8.44
CA LEU A 20 -5.75 4.38 -7.95
C LEU A 20 -5.66 4.76 -6.46
N ILE A 21 -4.50 4.62 -5.81
CA ILE A 21 -4.31 5.22 -4.50
C ILE A 21 -4.14 6.74 -4.72
N PRO A 22 -5.00 7.58 -4.10
CA PRO A 22 -4.88 9.03 -4.20
C PRO A 22 -3.67 9.55 -3.44
N GLY A 23 -3.20 10.74 -3.81
CA GLY A 23 -2.06 11.40 -3.19
C GLY A 23 -0.81 11.42 -4.08
N THR A 24 0.25 11.99 -3.55
CA THR A 24 1.52 12.20 -4.25
C THR A 24 2.52 11.07 -3.97
N VAL A 25 3.53 10.96 -4.82
CA VAL A 25 4.65 10.01 -4.62
C VAL A 25 5.37 10.30 -3.30
N GLY A 26 5.59 11.57 -2.96
CA GLY A 26 6.23 11.96 -1.70
C GLY A 26 5.42 11.61 -0.44
N ALA A 27 4.11 11.44 -0.56
CA ALA A 27 3.27 11.00 0.56
C ALA A 27 3.29 9.47 0.77
N ALA A 28 3.69 8.70 -0.26
CA ALA A 28 3.66 7.24 -0.21
C ALA A 28 4.47 6.63 0.95
N PRO A 29 5.73 7.06 1.23
CA PRO A 29 6.52 6.50 2.31
C PRO A 29 6.01 6.87 3.71
N VAL A 30 5.27 7.98 3.87
CA VAL A 30 4.85 8.48 5.19
C VAL A 30 4.07 7.41 5.96
N GLN A 31 3.12 6.76 5.34
CA GLN A 31 2.33 5.71 5.95
C GLN A 31 2.54 4.34 5.30
N ASN A 32 3.66 4.15 4.59
CA ASN A 32 3.92 2.91 3.88
C ASN A 32 2.65 2.44 3.15
N ILE A 33 2.22 3.19 2.11
CA ILE A 33 0.97 2.86 1.41
C ILE A 33 0.96 1.41 0.96
N GLY A 34 -0.19 0.78 1.02
CA GLY A 34 -0.34 -0.62 0.61
C GLY A 34 -1.77 -0.96 0.25
N ALA A 35 -1.91 -1.83 -0.73
CA ALA A 35 -3.18 -2.37 -1.19
C ALA A 35 -2.96 -3.72 -1.88
N TYR A 36 -3.98 -4.57 -1.85
CA TYR A 36 -4.01 -5.85 -2.57
C TYR A 36 -2.75 -6.71 -2.36
N GLY A 37 -2.32 -6.85 -1.11
CA GLY A 37 -1.18 -7.68 -0.74
C GLY A 37 0.20 -7.09 -1.02
N CYS A 38 0.29 -5.83 -1.47
CA CYS A 38 1.56 -5.12 -1.70
C CYS A 38 1.69 -3.91 -0.79
N GLU A 39 2.88 -3.64 -0.33
CA GLU A 39 3.24 -2.41 0.39
C GLU A 39 4.38 -1.70 -0.34
N VAL A 40 4.36 -0.36 -0.35
CA VAL A 40 5.33 0.44 -1.09
C VAL A 40 6.77 0.27 -0.57
N LYS A 41 6.93 -0.08 0.71
CA LYS A 41 8.25 -0.39 1.32
C LYS A 41 9.04 -1.44 0.54
N GLU A 42 8.35 -2.38 -0.12
CA GLU A 42 8.97 -3.47 -0.85
C GLU A 42 9.72 -3.01 -2.11
N THR A 43 9.41 -1.81 -2.58
CA THR A 43 10.00 -1.22 -3.77
C THR A 43 10.76 0.08 -3.51
N ILE A 44 10.61 0.71 -2.34
CA ILE A 44 11.37 1.91 -1.99
C ILE A 44 12.82 1.54 -1.70
N ARG A 45 13.74 2.07 -2.52
CA ARG A 45 15.18 1.99 -2.30
C ARG A 45 15.68 3.08 -1.36
N SER A 46 15.22 4.31 -1.58
CA SER A 46 15.58 5.46 -0.74
C SER A 46 14.55 6.56 -0.81
N VAL A 47 14.54 7.40 0.21
CA VAL A 47 13.72 8.61 0.31
C VAL A 47 14.66 9.80 0.50
N GLU A 48 14.57 10.79 -0.36
CA GLU A 48 15.25 12.06 -0.23
C GLU A 48 14.33 13.06 0.48
N MET A 49 14.86 13.78 1.43
CA MET A 49 14.09 14.77 2.20
C MET A 49 14.92 16.00 2.53
N CYS A 50 14.25 17.13 2.68
CA CYS A 50 14.81 18.33 3.29
C CYS A 50 14.44 18.35 4.77
N SER A 51 15.44 18.45 5.66
CA SER A 51 15.21 18.66 7.09
C SER A 51 14.70 20.08 7.34
N THR A 52 13.56 20.21 8.05
CA THR A 52 13.03 21.53 8.40
C THR A 52 13.86 22.23 9.50
N ASP A 53 14.61 21.46 10.29
CA ASP A 53 15.44 22.00 11.38
C ASP A 53 16.74 22.64 10.87
N THR A 54 17.32 22.03 9.83
CA THR A 54 18.66 22.43 9.33
C THR A 54 18.68 22.90 7.89
N CYS A 55 17.56 22.76 7.16
CA CYS A 55 17.45 22.99 5.72
C CYS A 55 18.41 22.13 4.87
N ASN A 56 18.99 21.07 5.44
CA ASN A 56 19.88 20.17 4.73
C ASN A 56 19.09 19.07 4.00
N MET A 57 19.60 18.69 2.83
CA MET A 57 19.13 17.50 2.12
C MET A 57 19.70 16.24 2.75
N VAL A 58 18.85 15.26 3.01
CA VAL A 58 19.19 13.95 3.60
C VAL A 58 18.59 12.86 2.76
N ILE A 59 19.35 11.79 2.53
CA ILE A 59 18.87 10.58 1.86
C ILE A 59 18.82 9.46 2.90
N LEU A 60 17.64 8.88 3.11
CA LEU A 60 17.43 7.69 3.91
C LEU A 60 17.27 6.47 2.99
N ASN A 61 18.07 5.44 3.18
CA ASN A 61 17.82 4.14 2.55
C ASN A 61 16.51 3.54 3.10
N GLY A 62 15.83 2.72 2.30
CA GLY A 62 14.54 2.13 2.66
C GLY A 62 14.55 1.41 4.01
N GLU A 63 15.64 0.70 4.34
CA GLU A 63 15.84 0.02 5.63
C GLU A 63 15.87 0.96 6.85
N HIS A 64 16.26 2.22 6.65
CA HIS A 64 16.30 3.25 7.70
C HIS A 64 15.00 4.05 7.81
N CYS A 65 14.03 3.82 6.92
CA CYS A 65 12.73 4.50 6.97
C CYS A 65 11.78 3.95 8.04
N GLY A 66 12.15 2.89 8.77
CA GLY A 66 11.34 2.33 9.85
C GLY A 66 9.94 1.90 9.39
N PHE A 67 9.83 1.31 8.20
CA PHE A 67 8.55 0.90 7.64
C PHE A 67 7.92 -0.25 8.41
N GLY A 68 6.66 -0.10 8.75
CA GLY A 68 5.77 -1.11 9.28
C GLY A 68 4.38 -0.98 8.66
N TYR A 69 3.41 -1.75 9.15
CA TYR A 69 2.04 -1.68 8.66
C TYR A 69 1.41 -0.30 8.89
N ARG A 70 1.31 0.51 7.84
CA ARG A 70 0.88 1.91 7.86
C ARG A 70 1.75 2.79 8.76
N GLU A 71 3.03 2.43 8.90
CA GLU A 71 4.00 3.09 9.78
C GLU A 71 5.30 3.40 9.05
N SER A 72 5.97 4.49 9.50
CA SER A 72 7.32 4.87 9.10
C SER A 72 7.92 5.88 10.08
N VAL A 73 9.21 6.12 9.99
CA VAL A 73 9.90 7.17 10.75
C VAL A 73 9.30 8.57 10.53
N PHE A 74 8.68 8.80 9.36
CA PHE A 74 8.04 10.09 9.01
C PHE A 74 6.77 10.38 9.80
N LYS A 75 6.15 9.36 10.41
CA LYS A 75 5.01 9.52 11.32
C LYS A 75 5.43 9.71 12.77
N HIS A 76 6.67 9.42 13.11
CA HIS A 76 7.23 9.43 14.47
C HIS A 76 8.39 10.42 14.58
N ALA A 77 9.63 9.97 14.58
CA ALA A 77 10.82 10.76 14.84
C ALA A 77 11.02 11.95 13.87
N LEU A 78 10.56 11.82 12.62
CA LEU A 78 10.65 12.86 11.59
C LEU A 78 9.33 13.59 11.34
N ARG A 79 8.31 13.37 12.17
CA ARG A 79 7.01 14.04 12.01
C ARG A 79 7.14 15.56 12.14
N GLY A 80 6.76 16.27 11.07
CA GLY A 80 6.87 17.72 10.98
C GLY A 80 8.30 18.26 10.84
N ARG A 81 9.31 17.35 10.74
CA ARG A 81 10.73 17.70 10.65
C ARG A 81 11.36 17.33 9.30
N ALA A 82 10.57 16.84 8.36
CA ALA A 82 11.04 16.44 7.05
C ALA A 82 10.01 16.79 5.97
N VAL A 83 10.49 17.34 4.86
CA VAL A 83 9.75 17.49 3.61
C VAL A 83 10.34 16.52 2.61
N ILE A 84 9.58 15.50 2.21
CA ILE A 84 10.04 14.50 1.23
C ILE A 84 10.05 15.16 -0.16
N THR A 85 11.22 15.15 -0.79
CA THR A 85 11.46 15.79 -2.10
C THR A 85 11.53 14.79 -3.23
N ALA A 86 12.04 13.57 -2.97
CA ALA A 86 12.07 12.49 -3.96
C ALA A 86 11.97 11.11 -3.31
N VAL A 87 11.49 10.14 -4.08
CA VAL A 87 11.44 8.73 -3.70
C VAL A 87 12.03 7.90 -4.84
N THR A 88 13.05 7.11 -4.53
CA THR A 88 13.67 6.18 -5.48
C THR A 88 13.05 4.80 -5.32
N PHE A 89 12.52 4.27 -6.43
CA PHE A 89 11.93 2.93 -6.49
C PHE A 89 12.87 1.95 -7.19
N SER A 90 12.90 0.72 -6.70
CA SER A 90 13.51 -0.44 -7.36
C SER A 90 12.40 -1.30 -7.95
N LEU A 91 12.15 -1.17 -9.25
CA LEU A 91 11.13 -1.92 -9.97
C LEU A 91 11.77 -3.01 -10.84
N SER A 92 11.01 -4.06 -11.16
CA SER A 92 11.51 -5.23 -11.88
C SER A 92 10.97 -5.31 -13.30
N ARG A 93 11.81 -5.72 -14.26
CA ARG A 93 11.36 -6.15 -15.60
C ARG A 93 10.92 -7.62 -15.65
N THR A 94 11.28 -8.39 -14.62
CA THR A 94 10.86 -9.78 -14.49
C THR A 94 9.46 -9.83 -13.89
N PRO A 95 8.51 -10.55 -14.51
CA PRO A 95 7.16 -10.71 -13.97
C PRO A 95 7.15 -11.26 -12.55
N ARG A 96 6.38 -10.63 -11.67
CA ARG A 96 6.15 -11.04 -10.28
C ARG A 96 4.69 -10.76 -9.89
N PRO A 97 3.72 -11.44 -10.53
CA PRO A 97 2.31 -11.17 -10.28
C PRO A 97 1.94 -11.51 -8.83
N ARG A 98 1.20 -10.62 -8.17
CA ARG A 98 0.62 -10.84 -6.85
C ARG A 98 -0.88 -10.64 -6.95
N VAL A 99 -1.62 -11.74 -6.98
CA VAL A 99 -3.07 -11.74 -7.21
C VAL A 99 -3.85 -12.45 -6.10
N ASP A 100 -3.18 -12.96 -5.07
CA ASP A 100 -3.77 -13.81 -4.02
C ASP A 100 -4.68 -13.04 -3.04
N TYR A 101 -4.83 -11.73 -3.20
CA TYR A 101 -5.61 -10.90 -2.27
C TYR A 101 -7.04 -10.69 -2.75
N GLY A 102 -8.00 -11.19 -1.97
CA GLY A 102 -9.44 -10.99 -2.21
C GLY A 102 -9.89 -11.45 -3.59
N ASP A 103 -10.63 -10.59 -4.28
CA ASP A 103 -11.20 -10.89 -5.60
C ASP A 103 -10.22 -10.67 -6.76
N LEU A 104 -8.97 -10.27 -6.48
CA LEU A 104 -8.03 -9.85 -7.52
C LEU A 104 -7.69 -10.97 -8.51
N ALA A 105 -7.48 -12.21 -8.01
CA ALA A 105 -7.23 -13.37 -8.87
C ALA A 105 -8.36 -13.58 -9.87
N ARG A 106 -9.60 -13.62 -9.38
CA ARG A 106 -10.80 -13.83 -10.21
C ARG A 106 -10.95 -12.74 -11.29
N GLU A 107 -10.79 -11.47 -10.90
CA GLU A 107 -10.89 -10.35 -11.85
C GLU A 107 -9.76 -10.37 -12.89
N THR A 108 -8.55 -10.75 -12.47
CA THR A 108 -7.41 -10.86 -13.38
C THR A 108 -7.60 -11.99 -14.39
N GLU A 109 -8.10 -13.16 -13.95
CA GLU A 109 -8.43 -14.27 -14.85
C GLU A 109 -9.52 -13.89 -15.86
N ARG A 110 -10.54 -13.13 -15.45
CA ARG A 110 -11.59 -12.61 -16.35
C ARG A 110 -11.00 -11.71 -17.45
N LEU A 111 -9.86 -11.07 -17.20
CA LEU A 111 -9.14 -10.22 -18.16
C LEU A 111 -8.12 -10.99 -19.03
N GLY A 112 -7.99 -12.33 -18.86
CA GLY A 112 -7.08 -13.17 -19.63
C GLY A 112 -5.77 -13.49 -18.92
N GLY A 113 -5.75 -13.46 -17.59
CA GLY A 113 -4.62 -13.88 -16.75
C GLY A 113 -3.76 -12.73 -16.19
N PRO A 114 -2.79 -13.05 -15.34
CA PRO A 114 -2.08 -12.09 -14.48
C PRO A 114 -0.94 -11.35 -15.22
N THR A 115 -1.26 -10.63 -16.27
CA THR A 115 -0.32 -9.67 -16.88
C THR A 115 -0.27 -8.39 -16.06
N LEU A 116 0.83 -7.63 -16.19
CA LEU A 116 1.02 -6.35 -15.52
C LEU A 116 -0.16 -5.37 -15.77
N ARG A 117 -0.63 -5.31 -17.01
CA ARG A 117 -1.77 -4.51 -17.42
C ARG A 117 -3.07 -5.00 -16.79
N ASN A 118 -3.33 -6.31 -16.86
CA ASN A 118 -4.57 -6.90 -16.35
C ASN A 118 -4.69 -6.76 -14.83
N ILE A 119 -3.57 -6.90 -14.09
CA ILE A 119 -3.57 -6.66 -12.64
C ILE A 119 -3.94 -5.22 -12.34
N ARG A 120 -3.33 -4.23 -13.02
CA ARG A 120 -3.71 -2.82 -12.86
C ARG A 120 -5.19 -2.60 -13.20
N GLU A 121 -5.69 -3.12 -14.30
CA GLU A 121 -7.08 -2.98 -14.71
C GLU A 121 -8.04 -3.60 -13.69
N ALA A 122 -7.73 -4.80 -13.19
CA ALA A 122 -8.51 -5.47 -12.15
C ALA A 122 -8.56 -4.66 -10.85
N VAL A 123 -7.39 -4.17 -10.37
CA VAL A 123 -7.33 -3.30 -9.19
C VAL A 123 -8.17 -2.05 -9.39
N CYS A 124 -8.05 -1.38 -10.54
CA CYS A 124 -8.82 -0.20 -10.87
C CYS A 124 -10.33 -0.48 -10.85
N ALA A 125 -10.77 -1.59 -11.46
CA ALA A 125 -12.18 -2.01 -11.51
C ALA A 125 -12.73 -2.27 -10.09
N ILE A 126 -12.02 -3.07 -9.29
CA ILE A 126 -12.41 -3.37 -7.91
C ILE A 126 -12.49 -2.10 -7.06
N ARG A 127 -11.52 -1.18 -7.18
CA ARG A 127 -11.55 0.07 -6.42
C ARG A 127 -12.71 0.97 -6.82
N ARG A 128 -12.97 1.13 -8.12
CA ARG A 128 -14.11 1.93 -8.60
C ARG A 128 -15.47 1.35 -8.20
N SER A 129 -15.58 0.04 -8.02
CA SER A 129 -16.82 -0.58 -7.55
C SER A 129 -17.06 -0.38 -6.05
N LYS A 130 -16.00 -0.15 -5.26
CA LYS A 130 -16.07 -0.05 -3.79
C LYS A 130 -15.98 1.38 -3.26
N LEU A 131 -15.33 2.28 -4.01
CA LEU A 131 -15.06 3.65 -3.58
C LEU A 131 -15.67 4.64 -4.59
N PRO A 132 -16.41 5.65 -4.14
CA PRO A 132 -16.89 6.69 -5.02
C PRO A 132 -15.71 7.49 -5.60
N ASP A 133 -15.91 8.04 -6.80
CA ASP A 133 -14.93 8.96 -7.38
C ASP A 133 -14.84 10.23 -6.50
N PRO A 134 -13.65 10.60 -5.99
CA PRO A 134 -13.48 11.81 -5.18
C PRO A 134 -13.92 13.10 -5.86
N ALA A 135 -13.95 13.14 -7.20
CA ALA A 135 -14.46 14.29 -7.95
C ALA A 135 -15.98 14.39 -7.89
N ALA A 136 -16.69 13.26 -7.73
CA ALA A 136 -18.15 13.23 -7.61
C ALA A 136 -18.62 13.26 -6.15
N MET A 137 -17.89 12.59 -5.26
CA MET A 137 -18.22 12.52 -3.83
C MET A 137 -16.93 12.46 -3.00
N GLY A 138 -16.66 13.49 -2.21
CA GLY A 138 -15.53 13.49 -1.29
C GLY A 138 -15.59 12.28 -0.35
N ASN A 139 -14.46 11.57 -0.21
CA ASN A 139 -14.34 10.45 0.71
C ASN A 139 -12.93 10.39 1.29
N ALA A 140 -12.79 9.74 2.44
CA ALA A 140 -11.52 9.56 3.14
C ALA A 140 -10.85 8.21 2.82
N GLY A 141 -11.42 7.43 1.90
CA GLY A 141 -11.01 6.05 1.66
C GLY A 141 -11.28 5.18 2.89
N SER A 142 -10.42 4.21 3.17
CA SER A 142 -10.46 3.46 4.43
C SER A 142 -10.00 4.38 5.57
N PHE A 143 -10.94 4.88 6.36
CA PHE A 143 -10.67 5.80 7.46
C PHE A 143 -9.98 5.12 8.63
N PHE A 144 -10.43 3.92 8.97
CA PHE A 144 -9.83 3.15 10.05
C PHE A 144 -8.73 2.22 9.54
N ARG A 145 -7.67 2.09 10.32
CA ARG A 145 -6.65 1.07 10.13
C ARG A 145 -7.16 -0.24 10.72
N ASN A 146 -7.03 -1.34 9.98
CA ASN A 146 -7.31 -2.67 10.50
C ASN A 146 -6.47 -2.94 11.75
N PRO A 147 -7.07 -3.20 12.93
CA PRO A 147 -6.31 -3.48 14.13
C PRO A 147 -5.65 -4.85 14.06
N THR A 148 -4.46 -4.95 14.62
CA THR A 148 -3.76 -6.22 14.83
C THR A 148 -3.94 -6.61 16.29
N VAL A 149 -4.51 -7.79 16.54
CA VAL A 149 -4.85 -8.30 17.86
C VAL A 149 -4.28 -9.70 18.08
N ASP A 150 -4.21 -10.16 19.33
CA ASP A 150 -3.83 -11.53 19.64
C ASP A 150 -4.84 -12.53 19.07
N ARG A 151 -4.37 -13.71 18.69
CA ARG A 151 -5.22 -14.75 18.08
C ARG A 151 -6.43 -15.10 18.95
N SER A 152 -6.28 -15.16 20.27
CA SER A 152 -7.37 -15.44 21.21
C SER A 152 -8.49 -14.39 21.13
N VAL A 153 -8.13 -13.11 21.04
CA VAL A 153 -9.10 -12.01 20.87
C VAL A 153 -9.81 -12.12 19.52
N ALA A 154 -9.07 -12.46 18.45
CA ALA A 154 -9.66 -12.67 17.14
C ALA A 154 -10.66 -13.83 17.12
N GLU A 155 -10.35 -14.93 17.81
CA GLU A 155 -11.22 -16.11 17.94
C GLU A 155 -12.51 -15.77 18.73
N GLU A 156 -12.41 -15.04 19.82
CA GLU A 156 -13.56 -14.58 20.62
C GLU A 156 -14.47 -13.69 19.75
N LEU A 157 -13.89 -12.73 19.03
CA LEU A 157 -14.66 -11.84 18.15
C LEU A 157 -15.32 -12.60 17.00
N ARG A 158 -14.63 -13.58 16.40
CA ARG A 158 -15.22 -14.43 15.35
C ARG A 158 -16.36 -15.31 15.85
N ALA A 159 -16.29 -15.79 17.09
CA ALA A 159 -17.41 -16.52 17.71
C ALA A 159 -18.66 -15.64 17.82
N ARG A 160 -18.48 -14.34 18.08
CA ARG A 160 -19.56 -13.35 18.18
C ARG A 160 -20.01 -12.81 16.83
N TYR A 161 -19.07 -12.69 15.88
CA TYR A 161 -19.28 -12.13 14.53
C TYR A 161 -18.69 -13.08 13.47
N PRO A 162 -19.41 -14.16 13.10
CA PRO A 162 -18.87 -15.22 12.23
C PRO A 162 -18.42 -14.73 10.85
N ASP A 163 -19.08 -13.71 10.30
CA ASP A 163 -18.82 -13.15 8.98
C ASP A 163 -17.72 -12.08 8.99
N MET A 164 -17.11 -11.78 10.15
CA MET A 164 -16.05 -10.76 10.24
C MET A 164 -14.79 -11.21 9.49
N PRO A 165 -14.35 -10.44 8.47
CA PRO A 165 -13.12 -10.77 7.73
C PRO A 165 -11.89 -10.63 8.63
N VAL A 166 -10.98 -11.61 8.50
CA VAL A 166 -9.68 -11.61 9.18
C VAL A 166 -8.57 -11.79 8.15
N TYR A 167 -7.40 -11.24 8.45
CA TYR A 167 -6.25 -11.25 7.56
C TYR A 167 -4.99 -11.67 8.34
N PRO A 168 -3.98 -12.24 7.67
CA PRO A 168 -2.68 -12.48 8.28
C PRO A 168 -2.05 -11.18 8.82
N ALA A 169 -1.41 -11.27 9.97
CA ALA A 169 -0.54 -10.22 10.49
C ALA A 169 0.94 -10.56 10.24
N GLU A 170 1.82 -9.56 10.23
CA GLU A 170 3.27 -9.77 10.10
C GLU A 170 3.86 -10.39 11.39
N GLU A 171 3.24 -10.10 12.55
CA GLU A 171 3.67 -10.62 13.85
C GLU A 171 3.10 -12.02 14.08
N GLU A 172 3.97 -12.93 14.53
CA GLU A 172 3.56 -14.30 14.91
C GLU A 172 2.56 -14.27 16.09
N GLY A 173 1.54 -15.11 16.03
CA GLY A 173 0.49 -15.18 17.06
C GLY A 173 -0.57 -14.08 16.96
N LYS A 174 -0.46 -13.14 16.02
CA LYS A 174 -1.44 -12.05 15.82
C LYS A 174 -2.28 -12.23 14.56
N ILE A 175 -3.46 -11.61 14.59
CA ILE A 175 -4.44 -11.58 13.50
C ILE A 175 -4.84 -10.12 13.24
N LYS A 176 -4.96 -9.74 11.99
CA LYS A 176 -5.50 -8.44 11.58
C LYS A 176 -7.00 -8.58 11.34
N LEU A 177 -7.80 -7.73 11.97
CA LEU A 177 -9.26 -7.68 11.80
C LEU A 177 -9.65 -6.62 10.78
N ALA A 178 -10.76 -6.83 10.06
CA ALA A 178 -11.36 -5.77 9.28
C ALA A 178 -11.91 -4.66 10.20
N ALA A 179 -11.68 -3.39 9.85
CA ALA A 179 -12.22 -2.23 10.54
C ALA A 179 -13.38 -1.60 9.76
#